data_9285993cc8f8c0f6bdf2f2acfcf83003
#
_entry.id   9285993cc8f8c0f6bdf2f2acfcf83003
#
_cell.length_a   1.000
_cell.length_b   1.000
_cell.length_c   1.000
_cell.angle_alpha   90.00
_cell.angle_beta   90.00
_cell.angle_gamma   90.00
#
_symmetry.space_group_name_H-M   'P 1'
#
loop_
_entity.id
_entity.type
_entity.pdbx_description
1 polymer ?
#
loop_
_entity_poly.entity_id
_entity_poly.type
_entity_poly.pdbx_seq_one_letter_code
_entity_poly.pdbx_strand_id
1 'polypeptide(L)'
;DEISAELAEIIDSIDEGDRGEFLNDDNTAFVPKEFAVKLAEIYADISSPELLGLQGYAALIDAKAGKAAKLKYIFEHTEVNWASVDGNAPYAKGKVAAYMKTLREAYSFPEDSFEAKMVCADKLMTEEKAVKKDVKEKSYALHMKTKETIEGLSDEQVLDLLRLKWIVPLCASLRAMPDAIIDTLEKAAQA
;
A
#
# COMPACT_ATOMS: atom_id res chain seq x y z
N ASP A 1 -3.12 -9.96 -4.27
CA ASP A 1 -2.63 -10.66 -5.48
C ASP A 1 -2.49 -9.70 -6.67
N GLU A 2 -3.47 -8.80 -6.93
CA GLU A 2 -3.46 -7.84 -8.03
C GLU A 2 -2.29 -6.84 -7.91
N ILE A 3 -2.16 -6.16 -6.77
CA ILE A 3 -1.06 -5.22 -6.51
C ILE A 3 0.32 -5.88 -6.65
N SER A 4 0.45 -7.13 -6.21
CA SER A 4 1.72 -7.86 -6.34
C SER A 4 2.05 -8.21 -7.79
N ALA A 5 1.04 -8.45 -8.64
CA ALA A 5 1.20 -8.67 -10.06
C ALA A 5 1.62 -7.37 -10.77
N GLU A 6 0.97 -6.24 -10.45
CA GLU A 6 1.33 -4.92 -10.99
C GLU A 6 2.76 -4.52 -10.59
N LEU A 7 3.18 -4.77 -9.35
CA LEU A 7 4.56 -4.53 -8.92
C LEU A 7 5.57 -5.39 -9.71
N ALA A 8 5.24 -6.65 -10.00
CA ALA A 8 6.08 -7.52 -10.82
C ALA A 8 6.18 -7.02 -12.26
N GLU A 9 5.08 -6.56 -12.86
CA GLU A 9 5.07 -5.95 -14.21
C GLU A 9 5.94 -4.69 -14.26
N ILE A 10 5.90 -3.85 -13.21
CA ILE A 10 6.77 -2.67 -13.13
C ILE A 10 8.23 -3.10 -13.08
N ILE A 11 8.59 -4.08 -12.26
CA ILE A 11 9.97 -4.57 -12.15
C ILE A 11 10.46 -5.12 -13.49
N ASP A 12 9.64 -5.91 -14.17
CA ASP A 12 9.97 -6.48 -15.47
C ASP A 12 10.14 -5.40 -16.56
N SER A 13 9.41 -4.29 -16.44
CA SER A 13 9.49 -3.15 -17.36
C SER A 13 10.70 -2.24 -17.15
N ILE A 14 11.47 -2.42 -16.06
CA ILE A 14 12.69 -1.65 -15.79
C ILE A 14 13.84 -2.22 -16.64
N ASP A 15 14.50 -1.36 -17.42
CA ASP A 15 15.64 -1.75 -18.23
C ASP A 15 16.79 -2.30 -17.39
N GLU A 16 17.50 -3.31 -17.90
CA GLU A 16 18.60 -3.95 -17.16
C GLU A 16 19.67 -2.95 -16.70
N GLY A 17 19.90 -1.89 -17.49
CA GLY A 17 20.87 -0.83 -17.16
C GLY A 17 20.46 0.05 -15.97
N ASP A 18 19.17 0.12 -15.68
CA ASP A 18 18.62 0.93 -14.59
C ASP A 18 18.37 0.10 -13.32
N ARG A 19 18.47 -1.23 -13.42
CA ARG A 19 18.38 -2.14 -12.28
C ARG A 19 19.58 -1.94 -11.36
N GLY A 20 19.34 -1.78 -10.08
CA GLY A 20 20.37 -1.50 -9.10
C GLY A 20 20.06 -2.13 -7.74
N GLU A 21 20.73 -1.66 -6.71
CA GLU A 21 20.61 -2.17 -5.34
C GLU A 21 19.21 -2.06 -4.72
N PHE A 22 18.29 -1.32 -5.37
CA PHE A 22 16.90 -1.19 -4.94
C PHE A 22 16.03 -2.43 -5.26
N LEU A 23 16.55 -3.41 -6.01
CA LEU A 23 15.94 -4.73 -6.21
C LEU A 23 16.70 -5.80 -5.43
N ASN A 24 16.00 -6.87 -5.07
CA ASN A 24 16.64 -8.04 -4.47
C ASN A 24 17.53 -8.78 -5.49
N ASP A 25 18.35 -9.71 -5.02
CA ASP A 25 19.32 -10.48 -5.86
C ASP A 25 18.65 -11.20 -7.05
N ASP A 26 17.39 -11.62 -6.87
CA ASP A 26 16.62 -12.31 -7.92
C ASP A 26 15.84 -11.34 -8.84
N ASN A 27 15.93 -10.04 -8.63
CA ASN A 27 15.16 -8.98 -9.33
C ASN A 27 13.65 -9.21 -9.34
N THR A 28 13.10 -9.78 -8.28
CA THR A 28 11.67 -10.08 -8.16
C THR A 28 10.92 -9.18 -7.19
N ALA A 29 11.63 -8.41 -6.37
CA ALA A 29 11.02 -7.54 -5.37
C ALA A 29 11.90 -6.32 -5.07
N PHE A 30 11.25 -5.22 -4.71
CA PHE A 30 11.94 -4.01 -4.23
C PHE A 30 12.48 -4.21 -2.81
N VAL A 31 13.73 -3.76 -2.58
CA VAL A 31 14.35 -3.67 -1.25
C VAL A 31 13.93 -2.33 -0.63
N PRO A 32 13.09 -2.30 0.41
CA PRO A 32 12.40 -1.07 0.81
C PRO A 32 13.31 0.09 1.20
N LYS A 33 14.50 -0.21 1.74
CA LYS A 33 15.45 0.82 2.20
C LYS A 33 16.16 1.48 1.03
N GLU A 34 16.72 0.69 0.16
CA GLU A 34 17.45 1.12 -1.04
C GLU A 34 16.50 1.77 -2.05
N PHE A 35 15.28 1.22 -2.17
CA PHE A 35 14.20 1.83 -2.95
C PHE A 35 13.85 3.24 -2.46
N ALA A 36 13.71 3.43 -1.14
CA ALA A 36 13.43 4.76 -0.58
C ALA A 36 14.56 5.77 -0.83
N VAL A 37 15.81 5.32 -0.82
CA VAL A 37 16.97 6.18 -1.18
C VAL A 37 16.89 6.59 -2.63
N LYS A 38 16.64 5.63 -3.54
CA LYS A 38 16.52 5.91 -4.98
C LYS A 38 15.35 6.84 -5.29
N LEU A 39 14.22 6.64 -4.65
CA LEU A 39 13.05 7.51 -4.79
C LEU A 39 13.34 8.92 -4.27
N ALA A 40 14.10 9.07 -3.18
CA ALA A 40 14.51 10.37 -2.68
C ALA A 40 15.47 11.10 -3.65
N GLU A 41 16.36 10.39 -4.35
CA GLU A 41 17.21 10.94 -5.41
C GLU A 41 16.34 11.46 -6.56
N ILE A 42 15.39 10.64 -7.07
CA ILE A 42 14.45 11.03 -8.13
C ILE A 42 13.70 12.32 -7.74
N TYR A 43 13.20 12.40 -6.52
CA TYR A 43 12.50 13.59 -6.04
C TYR A 43 13.45 14.79 -5.82
N ALA A 44 14.74 14.57 -5.54
CA ALA A 44 15.71 15.64 -5.41
C ALA A 44 16.06 16.27 -6.76
N ASP A 45 16.05 15.49 -7.83
CA ASP A 45 16.34 15.93 -9.19
C ASP A 45 15.19 16.74 -9.81
N ILE A 46 13.98 16.71 -9.22
CA ILE A 46 12.87 17.55 -9.66
C ILE A 46 13.25 19.01 -9.42
N SER A 47 13.43 19.75 -10.52
CA SER A 47 13.72 21.17 -10.50
C SER A 47 12.54 21.94 -11.10
N SER A 48 11.87 22.72 -10.27
CA SER A 48 10.90 23.73 -10.71
C SER A 48 11.21 25.07 -10.07
N PRO A 49 10.86 26.21 -10.70
CA PRO A 49 11.09 27.52 -10.11
C PRO A 49 10.50 27.66 -8.71
N GLU A 50 9.31 27.07 -8.50
CA GLU A 50 8.64 27.06 -7.21
C GLU A 50 9.41 26.25 -6.14
N LEU A 51 9.91 25.05 -6.51
CA LEU A 51 10.72 24.23 -5.59
C LEU A 51 12.04 24.91 -5.24
N LEU A 52 12.70 25.56 -6.20
CA LEU A 52 13.92 26.33 -5.95
C LEU A 52 13.67 27.51 -5.01
N GLY A 53 12.57 28.24 -5.19
CA GLY A 53 12.16 29.31 -4.28
C GLY A 53 11.90 28.79 -2.86
N LEU A 54 11.24 27.66 -2.70
CA LEU A 54 10.99 27.04 -1.39
C LEU A 54 12.28 26.52 -0.74
N GLN A 55 13.21 25.96 -1.51
CA GLN A 55 14.54 25.55 -1.02
C GLN A 55 15.36 26.74 -0.50
N GLY A 56 15.37 27.85 -1.25
CA GLY A 56 16.01 29.08 -0.82
C GLY A 56 15.41 29.64 0.48
N TYR A 57 14.09 29.59 0.63
CA TYR A 57 13.43 29.96 1.88
C TYR A 57 13.79 29.03 3.04
N ALA A 58 13.86 27.73 2.81
CA ALA A 58 14.30 26.76 3.82
C ALA A 58 15.74 27.01 4.27
N ALA A 59 16.64 27.37 3.33
CA ALA A 59 18.02 27.77 3.64
C ALA A 59 18.07 29.02 4.53
N LEU A 60 17.19 30.00 4.31
CA LEU A 60 17.09 31.18 5.19
C LEU A 60 16.61 30.79 6.62
N ILE A 61 15.76 29.79 6.74
CA ILE A 61 15.34 29.28 8.05
C ILE A 61 16.54 28.61 8.75
N ASP A 62 17.30 27.80 8.04
CA ASP A 62 18.48 27.11 8.57
C ASP A 62 19.59 28.08 8.97
N ALA A 63 19.77 29.17 8.22
CA ALA A 63 20.66 30.29 8.54
C ALA A 63 20.13 31.16 9.70
N LYS A 64 18.98 30.82 10.31
CA LYS A 64 18.34 31.59 11.38
C LYS A 64 18.09 33.06 11.01
N ALA A 65 17.79 33.34 9.74
CA ALA A 65 17.49 34.67 9.27
C ALA A 65 16.31 35.29 10.03
N GLY A 66 16.37 36.60 10.24
CA GLY A 66 15.35 37.35 10.96
C GLY A 66 14.01 37.40 10.23
N LYS A 67 12.93 37.73 10.96
CA LYS A 67 11.58 37.82 10.43
C LYS A 67 11.46 38.72 9.20
N ALA A 68 12.13 39.87 9.23
CA ALA A 68 12.10 40.82 8.12
C ALA A 68 12.72 40.28 6.84
N ALA A 69 13.84 39.55 6.94
CA ALA A 69 14.50 38.93 5.79
C ALA A 69 13.61 37.82 5.16
N LYS A 70 12.93 37.01 5.97
CA LYS A 70 11.99 35.98 5.51
C LYS A 70 10.79 36.61 4.80
N LEU A 71 10.21 37.68 5.33
CA LEU A 71 9.09 38.36 4.70
C LEU A 71 9.48 39.02 3.39
N LYS A 72 10.69 39.63 3.34
CA LYS A 72 11.24 40.19 2.11
C LYS A 72 11.42 39.12 1.04
N TYR A 73 11.95 37.97 1.40
CA TYR A 73 12.14 36.84 0.49
C TYR A 73 10.79 36.35 -0.10
N ILE A 74 9.76 36.22 0.74
CA ILE A 74 8.41 35.83 0.29
C ILE A 74 7.84 36.83 -0.72
N PHE A 75 8.10 38.10 -0.53
CA PHE A 75 7.64 39.17 -1.44
C PHE A 75 8.41 39.17 -2.79
N GLU A 76 9.71 38.86 -2.77
CA GLU A 76 10.57 38.81 -3.94
C GLU A 76 10.34 37.55 -4.81
N HIS A 77 9.93 36.42 -4.20
CA HIS A 77 9.74 35.13 -4.87
C HIS A 77 8.25 34.86 -5.13
N THR A 78 7.71 35.49 -6.17
CA THR A 78 6.33 35.38 -6.59
C THR A 78 6.03 34.09 -7.39
N GLU A 79 7.07 33.38 -7.83
CA GLU A 79 6.98 32.07 -8.47
C GLU A 79 6.48 30.97 -7.52
N VAL A 80 6.58 31.20 -6.20
CA VAL A 80 6.09 30.28 -5.17
C VAL A 80 4.66 30.63 -4.80
N ASN A 81 3.78 29.64 -4.81
CA ASN A 81 2.42 29.82 -4.33
C ASN A 81 2.37 29.79 -2.79
N TRP A 82 2.80 30.88 -2.17
CA TRP A 82 2.83 31.02 -0.70
C TRP A 82 1.49 30.82 -0.01
N ALA A 83 0.38 31.03 -0.73
CA ALA A 83 -0.97 30.82 -0.18
C ALA A 83 -1.29 29.32 0.06
N SER A 84 -0.60 28.44 -0.64
CA SER A 84 -0.75 26.98 -0.48
C SER A 84 0.11 26.40 0.64
N VAL A 85 1.05 27.21 1.18
CA VAL A 85 1.83 26.81 2.37
C VAL A 85 0.96 26.98 3.61
N ASP A 86 0.72 25.87 4.33
CA ASP A 86 -0.12 25.89 5.53
C ASP A 86 0.45 26.83 6.63
N GLY A 87 -0.38 27.71 7.14
CA GLY A 87 -0.04 28.66 8.22
C GLY A 87 0.07 30.10 7.76
N ASN A 88 0.75 30.90 8.56
CA ASN A 88 0.94 32.32 8.31
C ASN A 88 2.44 32.66 8.16
N ALA A 89 2.71 33.64 7.31
CA ALA A 89 4.08 34.15 7.15
C ALA A 89 4.62 34.81 8.44
N PRO A 90 5.87 34.59 8.81
CA PRO A 90 6.87 33.74 8.17
C PRO A 90 6.64 32.26 8.50
N TYR A 91 6.64 31.42 7.46
CA TYR A 91 6.33 30.01 7.56
C TYR A 91 7.39 29.22 8.34
N ALA A 92 6.92 28.18 9.06
CA ALA A 92 7.81 27.26 9.76
C ALA A 92 8.42 26.24 8.79
N LYS A 93 9.66 25.78 9.08
CA LYS A 93 10.39 24.82 8.22
C LYS A 93 9.57 23.56 7.89
N GLY A 94 8.87 22.99 8.88
CA GLY A 94 8.05 21.80 8.67
C GLY A 94 6.89 22.00 7.69
N LYS A 95 6.30 23.19 7.66
CA LYS A 95 5.21 23.53 6.72
C LYS A 95 5.72 23.71 5.30
N VAL A 96 6.88 24.37 5.15
CA VAL A 96 7.56 24.50 3.86
C VAL A 96 7.97 23.12 3.32
N ALA A 97 8.55 22.27 4.17
CA ALA A 97 8.94 20.92 3.78
C ALA A 97 7.72 20.05 3.38
N ALA A 98 6.59 20.19 4.09
CA ALA A 98 5.36 19.48 3.74
C ALA A 98 4.85 19.93 2.36
N TYR A 99 4.85 21.23 2.08
CA TYR A 99 4.42 21.75 0.78
C TYR A 99 5.39 21.35 -0.34
N MET A 100 6.69 21.39 -0.12
CA MET A 100 7.67 20.85 -1.07
C MET A 100 7.43 19.37 -1.38
N LYS A 101 7.03 18.59 -0.39
CA LYS A 101 6.69 17.18 -0.57
C LYS A 101 5.47 17.02 -1.46
N THR A 102 4.38 17.77 -1.20
CA THR A 102 3.18 17.73 -2.05
C THR A 102 3.45 18.15 -3.49
N LEU A 103 4.30 19.15 -3.72
CA LEU A 103 4.70 19.56 -5.07
C LEU A 103 5.48 18.46 -5.81
N ARG A 104 6.37 17.75 -5.12
CA ARG A 104 7.12 16.63 -5.70
C ARG A 104 6.19 15.44 -6.01
N GLU A 105 5.29 15.10 -5.10
CA GLU A 105 4.30 14.03 -5.29
C GLU A 105 3.28 14.35 -6.40
N ALA A 106 3.00 15.63 -6.64
CA ALA A 106 2.13 16.10 -7.72
C ALA A 106 2.87 16.23 -9.07
N TYR A 107 4.19 16.11 -9.08
CA TYR A 107 4.97 16.22 -10.32
C TYR A 107 4.68 15.01 -11.22
N SER A 108 4.33 15.31 -12.47
CA SER A 108 4.07 14.28 -13.46
C SER A 108 5.32 14.04 -14.29
N PHE A 109 5.90 12.87 -14.14
CA PHE A 109 6.98 12.41 -15.01
C PHE A 109 6.43 11.97 -16.36
N PRO A 110 7.25 11.95 -17.43
CA PRO A 110 6.85 11.39 -18.72
C PRO A 110 6.38 9.95 -18.56
N GLU A 111 5.30 9.59 -19.28
CA GLU A 111 4.82 8.20 -19.32
C GLU A 111 5.97 7.26 -19.74
N ASP A 112 6.04 6.11 -19.12
CA ASP A 112 7.08 5.07 -19.32
C ASP A 112 8.51 5.44 -18.88
N SER A 113 8.74 6.63 -18.29
CA SER A 113 10.05 6.94 -17.73
C SER A 113 10.35 6.08 -16.49
N PHE A 114 11.64 5.85 -16.22
CA PHE A 114 12.08 5.13 -15.03
C PHE A 114 11.54 5.77 -13.74
N GLU A 115 11.55 7.12 -13.67
CA GLU A 115 11.05 7.87 -12.53
C GLU A 115 9.54 7.68 -12.33
N ALA A 116 8.75 7.66 -13.43
CA ALA A 116 7.31 7.40 -13.36
C ALA A 116 7.01 6.01 -12.81
N LYS A 117 7.77 5.00 -13.26
CA LYS A 117 7.67 3.62 -12.78
C LYS A 117 7.99 3.51 -11.29
N MET A 118 9.05 4.18 -10.84
CA MET A 118 9.45 4.20 -9.42
C MET A 118 8.39 4.88 -8.53
N VAL A 119 7.81 5.99 -8.97
CA VAL A 119 6.73 6.67 -8.24
C VAL A 119 5.45 5.82 -8.21
N CYS A 120 5.13 5.12 -9.30
CA CYS A 120 4.02 4.18 -9.35
C CYS A 120 4.23 3.02 -8.38
N ALA A 121 5.42 2.42 -8.37
CA ALA A 121 5.78 1.36 -7.44
C ALA A 121 5.67 1.80 -5.96
N ASP A 122 6.07 3.03 -5.61
CA ASP A 122 5.91 3.56 -4.25
C ASP A 122 4.46 3.65 -3.81
N LYS A 123 3.58 4.11 -4.70
CA LYS A 123 2.13 4.16 -4.44
C LYS A 123 1.57 2.76 -4.20
N LEU A 124 1.88 1.81 -5.06
CA LEU A 124 1.44 0.42 -4.94
C LEU A 124 1.98 -0.27 -3.67
N MET A 125 3.25 -0.06 -3.34
CA MET A 125 3.84 -0.58 -2.09
C MET A 125 3.19 0.02 -0.84
N THR A 126 2.80 1.28 -0.89
CA THR A 126 2.09 1.96 0.21
C THR A 126 0.67 1.42 0.35
N GLU A 127 -0.03 1.22 -0.76
CA GLU A 127 -1.36 0.62 -0.81
C GLU A 127 -1.32 -0.84 -0.33
N GLU A 128 -0.35 -1.63 -0.76
CA GLU A 128 -0.15 -2.99 -0.31
C GLU A 128 0.00 -3.09 1.22
N LYS A 129 0.81 -2.20 1.81
CA LYS A 129 0.96 -2.13 3.28
C LYS A 129 -0.34 -1.78 3.98
N ALA A 130 -1.11 -0.84 3.42
CA ALA A 130 -2.40 -0.44 3.98
C ALA A 130 -3.41 -1.59 3.93
N VAL A 131 -3.52 -2.28 2.79
CA VAL A 131 -4.40 -3.44 2.60
C VAL A 131 -3.99 -4.60 3.52
N LYS A 132 -2.70 -4.93 3.60
CA LYS A 132 -2.20 -5.97 4.52
C LYS A 132 -2.54 -5.67 5.98
N LYS A 133 -2.45 -4.40 6.39
CA LYS A 133 -2.83 -3.97 7.74
C LYS A 133 -4.33 -4.14 7.98
N ASP A 134 -5.16 -3.70 7.04
CA ASP A 134 -6.62 -3.81 7.13
C ASP A 134 -7.08 -5.27 7.19
N VAL A 135 -6.51 -6.13 6.35
CA VAL A 135 -6.77 -7.59 6.38
C VAL A 135 -6.41 -8.18 7.74
N LYS A 136 -5.26 -7.80 8.30
CA LYS A 136 -4.84 -8.28 9.63
C LYS A 136 -5.81 -7.84 10.74
N GLU A 137 -6.23 -6.58 10.71
CA GLU A 137 -7.18 -6.02 11.69
C GLU A 137 -8.56 -6.70 11.59
N LYS A 138 -9.07 -6.86 10.35
CA LYS A 138 -10.35 -7.54 10.09
C LYS A 138 -10.30 -9.03 10.47
N SER A 139 -9.20 -9.70 10.16
CA SER A 139 -9.00 -11.12 10.55
C SER A 139 -9.00 -11.28 12.08
N TYR A 140 -8.32 -10.39 12.78
CA TYR A 140 -8.33 -10.38 14.24
C TYR A 140 -9.73 -10.11 14.81
N ALA A 141 -10.42 -9.10 14.28
CA ALA A 141 -11.79 -8.76 14.70
C ALA A 141 -12.77 -9.93 14.46
N LEU A 142 -12.65 -10.61 13.30
CA LEU A 142 -13.42 -11.80 12.99
C LEU A 142 -13.13 -12.95 13.98
N HIS A 143 -11.86 -13.18 14.29
CA HIS A 143 -11.46 -14.19 15.26
C HIS A 143 -12.07 -13.92 16.65
N MET A 144 -12.00 -12.67 17.12
CA MET A 144 -12.59 -12.28 18.40
C MET A 144 -14.11 -12.45 18.39
N LYS A 145 -14.78 -12.01 17.33
CA LYS A 145 -16.23 -12.18 17.19
C LYS A 145 -16.63 -13.66 17.14
N THR A 146 -15.86 -14.50 16.45
CA THR A 146 -16.08 -15.94 16.43
C THR A 146 -15.95 -16.55 17.82
N LYS A 147 -14.92 -16.16 18.56
CA LYS A 147 -14.69 -16.60 19.94
C LYS A 147 -15.87 -16.22 20.85
N GLU A 148 -16.27 -14.95 20.84
CA GLU A 148 -17.42 -14.45 21.62
C GLU A 148 -18.71 -15.20 21.25
N THR A 149 -18.93 -15.46 19.95
CA THR A 149 -20.10 -16.20 19.49
C THR A 149 -20.10 -17.64 20.02
N ILE A 150 -18.94 -18.31 19.97
CA ILE A 150 -18.81 -19.70 20.47
C ILE A 150 -18.98 -19.75 21.99
N GLU A 151 -18.37 -18.83 22.72
CA GLU A 151 -18.45 -18.75 24.19
C GLU A 151 -19.87 -18.37 24.68
N GLY A 152 -20.63 -17.67 23.83
CA GLY A 152 -22.02 -17.27 24.11
C GLY A 152 -23.08 -18.29 23.71
N LEU A 153 -22.70 -19.45 23.15
CA LEU A 153 -23.67 -20.50 22.77
C LEU A 153 -24.29 -21.14 23.99
N SER A 154 -25.62 -21.34 23.94
CA SER A 154 -26.32 -22.19 24.93
C SER A 154 -26.03 -23.68 24.69
N ASP A 155 -26.22 -24.52 25.72
CA ASP A 155 -26.04 -25.96 25.62
C ASP A 155 -26.91 -26.56 24.48
N GLU A 156 -28.11 -26.03 24.29
CA GLU A 156 -29.02 -26.44 23.21
C GLU A 156 -28.45 -26.14 21.83
N GLN A 157 -27.91 -24.91 21.64
CA GLN A 157 -27.23 -24.49 20.40
C GLN A 157 -25.99 -25.32 20.11
N VAL A 158 -25.21 -25.64 21.14
CA VAL A 158 -24.02 -26.50 21.03
C VAL A 158 -24.43 -27.92 20.54
N LEU A 159 -25.46 -28.49 21.13
CA LEU A 159 -25.98 -29.81 20.72
C LEU A 159 -26.49 -29.80 19.28
N ASP A 160 -27.21 -28.78 18.86
CA ASP A 160 -27.67 -28.61 17.48
C ASP A 160 -26.49 -28.48 16.48
N LEU A 161 -25.49 -27.71 16.81
CA LEU A 161 -24.28 -27.58 15.98
C LEU A 161 -23.51 -28.91 15.88
N LEU A 162 -23.36 -29.63 16.97
CA LEU A 162 -22.75 -30.96 16.96
C LEU A 162 -23.56 -31.96 16.10
N ARG A 163 -24.85 -31.90 16.20
CA ARG A 163 -25.75 -32.71 15.35
C ARG A 163 -25.60 -32.41 13.87
N LEU A 164 -25.59 -31.11 13.51
CA LEU A 164 -25.42 -30.68 12.13
C LEU A 164 -24.02 -31.04 11.58
N LYS A 165 -22.99 -30.90 12.40
CA LYS A 165 -21.60 -31.14 11.96
C LYS A 165 -21.24 -32.62 11.85
N TRP A 166 -21.74 -33.47 12.76
CA TRP A 166 -21.30 -34.86 12.87
C TRP A 166 -22.37 -35.86 12.54
N ILE A 167 -23.58 -35.69 13.08
CA ILE A 167 -24.64 -36.72 12.96
C ILE A 167 -25.32 -36.64 11.60
N VAL A 168 -25.70 -35.47 11.14
CA VAL A 168 -26.38 -35.30 9.86
C VAL A 168 -25.56 -35.82 8.68
N PRO A 169 -24.25 -35.42 8.52
CA PRO A 169 -23.42 -35.94 7.44
C PRO A 169 -23.20 -37.48 7.54
N LEU A 170 -23.00 -38.00 8.75
CA LEU A 170 -22.84 -39.43 8.96
C LEU A 170 -24.09 -40.18 8.54
N CYS A 171 -25.27 -39.75 8.98
CA CYS A 171 -26.54 -40.36 8.57
C CYS A 171 -26.77 -40.27 7.08
N ALA A 172 -26.42 -39.13 6.45
CA ALA A 172 -26.53 -38.98 5.00
C ALA A 172 -25.60 -39.94 4.25
N SER A 173 -24.36 -40.09 4.69
CA SER A 173 -23.37 -41.01 4.13
C SER A 173 -23.85 -42.48 4.27
N LEU A 174 -24.36 -42.86 5.44
CA LEU A 174 -24.91 -44.22 5.66
C LEU A 174 -26.12 -44.50 4.78
N ARG A 175 -26.99 -43.51 4.56
CA ARG A 175 -28.15 -43.67 3.67
C ARG A 175 -27.76 -43.78 2.20
N ALA A 176 -26.71 -43.11 1.78
CA ALA A 176 -26.22 -43.16 0.40
C ALA A 176 -25.47 -44.47 0.07
N MET A 177 -25.03 -45.27 1.05
CA MET A 177 -24.33 -46.54 0.81
C MET A 177 -25.13 -47.55 0.00
N PRO A 178 -26.41 -47.85 0.33
CA PRO A 178 -27.22 -48.77 -0.47
C PRO A 178 -27.41 -48.31 -1.91
N ASP A 179 -27.64 -47.00 -2.10
CA ASP A 179 -27.84 -46.40 -3.42
C ASP A 179 -26.57 -46.57 -4.28
N ALA A 180 -25.40 -46.33 -3.72
CA ALA A 180 -24.11 -46.53 -4.40
C ALA A 180 -23.87 -48.01 -4.81
N ILE A 181 -24.34 -48.96 -3.99
CA ILE A 181 -24.27 -50.39 -4.32
C ILE A 181 -25.24 -50.74 -5.47
N ILE A 182 -26.46 -50.20 -5.44
CA ILE A 182 -27.47 -50.39 -6.49
C ILE A 182 -26.94 -49.82 -7.81
N ASP A 183 -26.42 -48.60 -7.82
CA ASP A 183 -25.82 -47.96 -9.00
C ASP A 183 -24.69 -48.81 -9.60
N THR A 184 -23.86 -49.40 -8.74
CA THR A 184 -22.76 -50.27 -9.18
C THR A 184 -23.27 -51.54 -9.82
N LEU A 185 -24.31 -52.16 -9.25
CA LEU A 185 -24.94 -53.36 -9.79
C LEU A 185 -25.67 -53.08 -11.10
N GLU A 186 -26.39 -51.95 -11.20
CA GLU A 186 -27.02 -51.51 -12.46
C GLU A 186 -26.01 -51.32 -13.57
N LYS A 187 -24.90 -50.64 -13.30
CA LYS A 187 -23.82 -50.47 -14.28
C LYS A 187 -23.19 -51.79 -14.72
N ALA A 188 -23.02 -52.73 -13.80
CA ALA A 188 -22.50 -54.05 -14.10
C ALA A 188 -23.47 -54.91 -14.91
N ALA A 189 -24.79 -54.71 -14.73
CA ALA A 189 -25.82 -55.44 -15.49
C ALA A 189 -26.04 -54.86 -16.92
N GLN A 190 -25.63 -53.64 -17.16
CA GLN A 190 -25.72 -52.96 -18.46
C GLN A 190 -24.48 -53.14 -19.34
N ALA A 191 -23.35 -53.62 -18.78
CA ALA A 191 -22.09 -53.90 -19.47
C ALA A 191 -22.06 -55.33 -19.99
#